data_a63c96cfb5b1c1f024f141147e6a53b5
#
_entry.id   a63c96cfb5b1c1f024f141147e6a53b5
#
_cell.length_a   1.000
_cell.length_b   1.000
_cell.length_c   1.000
_cell.angle_alpha   90.00
_cell.angle_beta   90.00
_cell.angle_gamma   90.00
#
_symmetry.space_group_name_H-M   'P 1'
#
loop_
_entity.id
_entity.type
_entity.pdbx_description
1 polymer ?
#
loop_
_entity_poly.entity_id
_entity_poly.type
_entity_poly.pdbx_seq_one_letter_code
_entity_poly.pdbx_strand_id
1 'polypeptide(L)'
;PFTINGEVDFSDLERTAVNLKMHAENYELLNAPRTKRAMVYGKMYVDFNATLRGPVEELVMRGNMNILGKTNVTYVLKDSPLTVNDLLGDIVTFVNFNDTTSVEESSVQQISLGGMDVAMTMHIDQAVQARVDLVPDGSNYMLLEGGGDLSFQYTPQGDMLLTGRYSLMSGEMKYQIPIIPLKTFNIQNGSYVELSLIHI
;
A
#
# COMPACT_ATOMS: atom_id res chain seq x y z
N PRO A 1 11.78 -15.71 11.37
CA PRO A 1 11.57 -16.76 10.35
C PRO A 1 10.11 -16.77 9.91
N PHE A 2 9.85 -17.17 8.67
CA PHE A 2 8.51 -17.39 8.15
C PHE A 2 8.23 -18.90 8.10
N THR A 3 7.12 -19.34 8.67
CA THR A 3 6.73 -20.75 8.71
C THR A 3 5.34 -20.94 8.12
N ILE A 4 5.17 -22.03 7.38
CA ILE A 4 3.89 -22.48 6.84
C ILE A 4 3.68 -23.91 7.28
N ASN A 5 2.55 -24.18 7.91
CA ASN A 5 2.14 -25.51 8.36
C ASN A 5 0.72 -25.78 7.89
N GLY A 6 0.46 -27.00 7.45
CA GLY A 6 -0.90 -27.40 7.05
C GLY A 6 -0.90 -28.52 6.04
N GLU A 7 -2.01 -28.66 5.36
CA GLU A 7 -2.27 -29.75 4.42
C GLU A 7 -2.96 -29.23 3.16
N VAL A 8 -2.74 -29.95 2.08
CA VAL A 8 -3.43 -29.75 0.81
C VAL A 8 -4.09 -31.08 0.44
N ASP A 9 -5.40 -31.05 0.29
CA ASP A 9 -6.18 -32.22 -0.07
C ASP A 9 -6.37 -32.28 -1.58
N PHE A 10 -5.82 -33.32 -2.19
CA PHE A 10 -5.91 -33.62 -3.62
C PHE A 10 -6.85 -34.82 -3.92
N SER A 11 -7.68 -35.22 -2.95
CA SER A 11 -8.59 -36.36 -3.12
C SER A 11 -9.59 -36.15 -4.25
N ASP A 12 -9.90 -34.88 -4.51
CA ASP A 12 -10.66 -34.42 -5.66
C ASP A 12 -9.84 -33.37 -6.40
N LEU A 13 -9.33 -33.72 -7.59
CA LEU A 13 -8.50 -32.82 -8.40
C LEU A 13 -9.28 -31.64 -8.98
N GLU A 14 -10.61 -31.74 -9.08
CA GLU A 14 -11.47 -30.63 -9.50
C GLU A 14 -11.78 -29.66 -8.34
N ARG A 15 -11.59 -30.08 -7.09
CA ARG A 15 -11.83 -29.29 -5.89
C ARG A 15 -10.69 -29.43 -4.86
N THR A 16 -9.47 -29.22 -5.30
CA THR A 16 -8.31 -29.19 -4.40
C THR A 16 -8.54 -28.21 -3.26
N ALA A 17 -8.48 -28.69 -2.03
CA ALA A 17 -8.69 -27.86 -0.83
C ALA A 17 -7.39 -27.63 -0.08
N VAL A 18 -7.28 -26.45 0.52
CA VAL A 18 -6.10 -25.99 1.26
C VAL A 18 -6.48 -25.64 2.69
N ASN A 19 -5.64 -26.03 3.64
CA ASN A 19 -5.73 -25.62 5.03
C ASN A 19 -4.33 -25.34 5.57
N LEU A 20 -3.92 -24.06 5.48
CA LEU A 20 -2.57 -23.62 5.86
C LEU A 20 -2.63 -22.63 7.02
N LYS A 21 -1.68 -22.76 7.92
CA LYS A 21 -1.37 -21.77 8.96
C LYS A 21 -0.02 -21.16 8.65
N MET A 22 0.02 -19.82 8.60
CA MET A 22 1.20 -19.04 8.34
C MET A 22 1.56 -18.24 9.58
N HIS A 23 2.84 -18.25 9.92
CA HIS A 23 3.37 -17.50 11.05
C HIS A 23 4.72 -16.92 10.70
N ALA A 24 4.91 -15.65 11.05
CA ALA A 24 6.19 -14.98 10.93
C ALA A 24 6.43 -14.07 12.13
N GLU A 25 7.64 -14.06 12.64
CA GLU A 25 8.11 -13.15 13.67
C GLU A 25 9.28 -12.34 13.15
N ASN A 26 9.21 -11.02 13.35
CA ASN A 26 10.24 -10.07 12.97
C ASN A 26 10.70 -10.28 11.51
N TYR A 27 9.74 -10.51 10.63
CA TYR A 27 10.00 -10.83 9.24
C TYR A 27 10.16 -9.55 8.42
N GLU A 28 11.23 -9.49 7.62
CA GLU A 28 11.46 -8.41 6.67
C GLU A 28 10.57 -8.64 5.44
N LEU A 29 9.40 -8.01 5.44
CA LEU A 29 8.41 -8.14 4.38
C LEU A 29 8.80 -7.33 3.14
N LEU A 30 9.41 -6.19 3.34
CA LEU A 30 9.92 -5.31 2.28
C LEU A 30 11.36 -4.91 2.58
N ASN A 31 12.22 -5.02 1.57
CA ASN A 31 13.57 -4.47 1.56
C ASN A 31 13.88 -4.03 0.12
N ALA A 32 13.38 -2.87 -0.25
CA ALA A 32 13.49 -2.35 -1.60
C ALA A 32 14.32 -1.06 -1.62
N PRO A 33 15.37 -0.98 -2.45
CA PRO A 33 16.12 0.26 -2.63
C PRO A 33 15.31 1.28 -3.45
N ARG A 34 15.63 2.56 -3.26
CA ARG A 34 15.06 3.62 -4.08
C ARG A 34 15.53 3.47 -5.52
N THR A 35 14.61 3.35 -6.46
CA THR A 35 14.86 3.39 -7.90
C THR A 35 13.92 4.39 -8.59
N LYS A 36 14.26 4.83 -9.80
CA LYS A 36 13.42 5.77 -10.57
C LYS A 36 12.01 5.23 -10.88
N ARG A 37 11.84 3.91 -10.87
CA ARG A 37 10.57 3.24 -11.17
C ARG A 37 9.83 2.74 -9.93
N ALA A 38 10.48 2.72 -8.76
CA ALA A 38 9.87 2.23 -7.55
C ALA A 38 8.75 3.17 -7.10
N MET A 39 7.57 2.62 -6.85
CA MET A 39 6.47 3.32 -6.18
C MET A 39 6.56 3.19 -4.67
N VAL A 40 7.14 2.07 -4.20
CA VAL A 40 7.37 1.81 -2.78
C VAL A 40 8.82 1.40 -2.60
N TYR A 41 9.49 1.97 -1.62
CA TYR A 41 10.84 1.57 -1.23
C TYR A 41 11.06 1.74 0.28
N GLY A 42 12.14 1.15 0.80
CA GLY A 42 12.45 1.17 2.23
C GLY A 42 12.42 -0.22 2.83
N LYS A 43 12.19 -0.30 4.14
CA LYS A 43 12.15 -1.56 4.88
C LYS A 43 10.87 -1.66 5.70
N MET A 44 10.22 -2.81 5.62
CA MET A 44 9.05 -3.13 6.43
C MET A 44 9.27 -4.43 7.18
N TYR A 45 9.01 -4.41 8.46
CA TYR A 45 9.14 -5.55 9.35
C TYR A 45 7.80 -5.84 10.02
N VAL A 46 7.42 -7.10 10.01
CA VAL A 46 6.11 -7.52 10.51
C VAL A 46 6.20 -8.77 11.39
N ASP A 47 5.26 -8.88 12.32
CA ASP A 47 4.80 -10.14 12.86
C ASP A 47 3.49 -10.48 12.19
N PHE A 48 3.33 -11.72 11.75
CA PHE A 48 2.21 -12.13 10.93
C PHE A 48 1.68 -13.49 11.35
N ASN A 49 0.38 -13.59 11.52
CA ASN A 49 -0.32 -14.85 11.76
C ASN A 49 -1.56 -14.88 10.88
N ALA A 50 -1.68 -15.90 10.05
CA ALA A 50 -2.86 -16.08 9.23
C ALA A 50 -3.19 -17.55 8.99
N THR A 51 -4.44 -17.79 8.66
CA THR A 51 -4.95 -19.07 8.17
C THR A 51 -5.51 -18.88 6.77
N LEU A 52 -5.17 -19.80 5.89
CA LEU A 52 -5.69 -19.87 4.52
C LEU A 52 -6.44 -21.19 4.38
N ARG A 53 -7.72 -21.13 4.03
CA ARG A 53 -8.59 -22.32 3.97
C ARG A 53 -9.55 -22.25 2.79
N GLY A 54 -9.93 -23.41 2.31
CA GLY A 54 -10.98 -23.59 1.31
C GLY A 54 -10.47 -24.18 0.00
N PRO A 55 -11.39 -24.41 -0.95
CA PRO A 55 -11.03 -24.76 -2.32
C PRO A 55 -10.15 -23.69 -2.94
N VAL A 56 -9.24 -24.06 -3.85
CA VAL A 56 -8.32 -23.10 -4.51
C VAL A 56 -9.06 -21.99 -5.22
N GLU A 57 -10.28 -22.22 -5.65
CA GLU A 57 -11.14 -21.23 -6.33
C GLU A 57 -11.87 -20.28 -5.37
N GLU A 58 -12.00 -20.66 -4.08
CA GLU A 58 -12.74 -19.92 -3.05
C GLU A 58 -11.94 -19.87 -1.75
N LEU A 59 -10.72 -19.37 -1.83
CA LEU A 59 -9.82 -19.30 -0.67
C LEU A 59 -10.26 -18.22 0.30
N VAL A 60 -10.27 -18.57 1.58
CA VAL A 60 -10.56 -17.67 2.68
C VAL A 60 -9.32 -17.48 3.53
N MET A 61 -8.84 -16.24 3.61
CA MET A 61 -7.71 -15.85 4.44
C MET A 61 -8.17 -15.00 5.62
N ARG A 62 -7.76 -15.39 6.82
CA ARG A 62 -8.05 -14.66 8.07
C ARG A 62 -6.78 -14.58 8.89
N GLY A 63 -6.49 -13.39 9.43
CA GLY A 63 -5.27 -13.23 10.23
C GLY A 63 -5.10 -11.88 10.86
N ASN A 64 -3.93 -11.73 11.46
CA ASN A 64 -3.47 -10.47 12.03
C ASN A 64 -2.03 -10.21 11.63
N MET A 65 -1.69 -8.93 11.50
CA MET A 65 -0.36 -8.45 11.17
C MET A 65 0.00 -7.27 12.09
N ASN A 66 1.17 -7.35 12.70
CA ASN A 66 1.72 -6.23 13.45
C ASN A 66 2.87 -5.64 12.63
N ILE A 67 2.78 -4.36 12.28
CA ILE A 67 3.86 -3.63 11.62
C ILE A 67 4.75 -3.05 12.71
N LEU A 68 6.01 -3.49 12.72
CA LEU A 68 6.94 -3.19 13.81
C LEU A 68 7.54 -1.78 13.69
N GLY A 69 7.82 -1.14 14.82
CA GLY A 69 8.29 0.25 14.92
C GLY A 69 9.61 0.57 14.22
N LYS A 70 10.40 -0.45 13.87
CA LYS A 70 11.63 -0.29 13.04
C LYS A 70 11.34 -0.16 11.54
N THR A 71 10.07 -0.18 11.13
CA THR A 71 9.64 -0.01 9.74
C THR A 71 9.82 1.44 9.30
N ASN A 72 10.44 1.59 8.13
CA ASN A 72 10.59 2.89 7.45
C ASN A 72 10.35 2.66 5.95
N VAL A 73 9.22 3.15 5.47
CA VAL A 73 8.78 2.98 4.09
C VAL A 73 8.47 4.32 3.42
N THR A 74 8.75 4.40 2.14
CA THR A 74 8.40 5.55 1.32
C THR A 74 7.50 5.12 0.18
N TYR A 75 6.40 5.83 0.02
CA TYR A 75 5.49 5.72 -1.12
C TYR A 75 5.67 6.93 -2.04
N VAL A 76 5.80 6.71 -3.33
CA VAL A 76 5.99 7.76 -4.35
C VAL A 76 4.72 7.93 -5.17
N LEU A 77 4.10 9.09 -5.09
CA LEU A 77 2.98 9.47 -5.95
C LEU A 77 3.53 9.81 -7.35
N LYS A 78 3.21 8.96 -8.34
CA LYS A 78 3.64 9.21 -9.74
C LYS A 78 2.74 10.19 -10.46
N ASP A 79 1.44 10.11 -10.21
CA ASP A 79 0.40 10.93 -10.87
C ASP A 79 -0.05 12.08 -9.95
N SER A 80 0.92 12.80 -9.41
CA SER A 80 0.62 13.91 -8.53
C SER A 80 0.14 15.12 -9.34
N PRO A 81 -1.05 15.70 -9.04
CA PRO A 81 -1.48 16.96 -9.63
C PRO A 81 -0.56 18.14 -9.29
N LEU A 82 0.47 17.90 -8.49
CA LEU A 82 1.46 18.88 -8.07
C LEU A 82 2.70 18.90 -8.98
N THR A 83 2.81 17.97 -9.92
CA THR A 83 3.87 17.98 -10.95
C THR A 83 3.53 19.01 -12.03
N VAL A 84 3.90 20.26 -11.79
CA VAL A 84 3.64 21.39 -12.72
C VAL A 84 4.27 21.19 -14.10
N ASN A 85 5.29 20.36 -14.22
CA ASN A 85 5.94 20.04 -15.49
C ASN A 85 5.07 19.20 -16.43
N ASP A 86 4.14 18.39 -15.91
CA ASP A 86 3.26 17.60 -16.76
C ASP A 86 2.09 18.41 -17.31
N LEU A 87 1.61 19.43 -16.57
CA LEU A 87 0.53 20.29 -17.06
C LEU A 87 0.95 21.20 -18.22
N LEU A 88 2.23 21.51 -18.37
CA LEU A 88 2.73 22.29 -19.51
C LEU A 88 3.11 21.39 -20.69
N GLY A 89 3.42 20.11 -20.46
CA GLY A 89 3.68 19.12 -21.51
C GLY A 89 2.40 18.70 -22.23
N ASP A 90 1.30 18.54 -21.50
CA ASP A 90 0.00 18.14 -22.04
C ASP A 90 -0.74 19.28 -22.79
N ILE A 91 -0.37 20.55 -22.55
CA ILE A 91 -1.01 21.70 -23.23
C ILE A 91 -0.51 21.89 -24.67
N VAL A 92 0.64 21.29 -25.03
CA VAL A 92 1.21 21.38 -26.38
C VAL A 92 1.47 19.98 -26.93
N THR A 93 0.45 19.18 -27.09
CA THR A 93 0.54 17.99 -27.93
C THR A 93 0.34 18.44 -29.38
N PHE A 94 1.41 18.49 -30.16
CA PHE A 94 1.29 18.61 -31.62
C PHE A 94 0.68 17.31 -32.12
N VAL A 95 -0.62 17.29 -32.31
CA VAL A 95 -1.33 16.14 -32.87
C VAL A 95 -0.95 16.01 -34.33
N ASN A 96 -0.09 15.04 -34.64
CA ASN A 96 0.15 14.63 -36.01
C ASN A 96 -1.06 13.82 -36.46
N PHE A 97 -1.89 14.38 -37.33
CA PHE A 97 -3.16 13.81 -37.78
C PHE A 97 -3.04 12.46 -38.52
N ASN A 98 -1.85 11.90 -38.65
CA ASN A 98 -1.60 10.64 -39.34
C ASN A 98 -1.30 9.45 -38.41
N ASP A 99 -1.32 9.62 -37.08
CA ASP A 99 -1.04 8.53 -36.14
C ASP A 99 -2.34 8.13 -35.41
N THR A 100 -3.00 7.12 -35.95
CA THR A 100 -4.08 6.37 -35.27
C THR A 100 -3.49 5.29 -34.36
N THR A 101 -2.53 5.62 -33.53
CA THR A 101 -2.09 4.75 -32.47
C THR A 101 -2.94 5.03 -31.22
N SER A 102 -3.70 4.03 -30.84
CA SER A 102 -4.48 3.96 -29.62
C SER A 102 -3.68 4.47 -28.43
N VAL A 103 -4.25 5.45 -27.73
CA VAL A 103 -3.81 5.83 -26.39
C VAL A 103 -3.97 4.57 -25.54
N GLU A 104 -2.86 3.94 -25.17
CA GLU A 104 -2.88 2.94 -24.10
C GLU A 104 -3.23 3.69 -22.82
N GLU A 105 -4.50 3.59 -22.42
CA GLU A 105 -4.90 3.89 -21.06
C GLU A 105 -4.00 3.07 -20.16
N SER A 106 -3.17 3.74 -19.36
CA SER A 106 -2.39 3.10 -18.31
C SER A 106 -3.38 2.50 -17.30
N SER A 107 -3.79 1.26 -17.57
CA SER A 107 -4.57 0.47 -16.64
C SER A 107 -3.75 0.34 -15.35
N VAL A 108 -4.22 0.97 -14.29
CA VAL A 108 -3.78 0.63 -12.94
C VAL A 108 -3.96 -0.89 -12.84
N GLN A 109 -2.85 -1.62 -12.72
CA GLN A 109 -2.92 -3.07 -12.52
C GLN A 109 -3.62 -3.30 -11.19
N GLN A 110 -4.91 -3.59 -11.24
CA GLN A 110 -5.63 -4.08 -10.07
C GLN A 110 -4.97 -5.40 -9.66
N ILE A 111 -4.48 -5.46 -8.43
CA ILE A 111 -3.98 -6.69 -7.85
C ILE A 111 -5.19 -7.61 -7.69
N SER A 112 -5.40 -8.49 -8.66
CA SER A 112 -6.44 -9.51 -8.54
C SER A 112 -5.86 -10.68 -7.75
N LEU A 113 -6.36 -10.86 -6.54
CA LEU A 113 -6.07 -12.04 -5.71
C LEU A 113 -6.97 -13.23 -6.08
N GLY A 114 -7.62 -13.19 -7.24
CA GLY A 114 -8.33 -14.30 -7.86
C GLY A 114 -9.31 -15.01 -6.91
N GLY A 115 -10.50 -14.48 -6.67
CA GLY A 115 -11.54 -15.17 -5.92
C GLY A 115 -11.30 -15.35 -4.42
N MET A 116 -10.23 -14.77 -3.86
CA MET A 116 -9.93 -14.86 -2.43
C MET A 116 -10.81 -13.92 -1.61
N ASP A 117 -11.27 -14.40 -0.47
CA ASP A 117 -11.86 -13.59 0.60
C ASP A 117 -10.81 -13.38 1.71
N VAL A 118 -10.33 -12.15 1.87
CA VAL A 118 -9.31 -11.81 2.86
C VAL A 118 -9.88 -10.88 3.92
N ALA A 119 -9.68 -11.20 5.19
CA ALA A 119 -9.88 -10.27 6.29
C ALA A 119 -8.69 -10.32 7.26
N MET A 120 -8.06 -9.17 7.44
CA MET A 120 -6.86 -9.01 8.25
C MET A 120 -7.04 -7.84 9.22
N THR A 121 -6.69 -8.06 10.48
CA THR A 121 -6.47 -6.94 11.41
C THR A 121 -5.00 -6.55 11.38
N MET A 122 -4.72 -5.25 11.34
CA MET A 122 -3.37 -4.72 11.30
C MET A 122 -3.16 -3.79 12.49
N HIS A 123 -2.16 -4.09 13.28
CA HIS A 123 -1.66 -3.17 14.30
C HIS A 123 -0.38 -2.52 13.81
N ILE A 124 -0.33 -1.20 13.81
CA ILE A 124 0.83 -0.41 13.40
C ILE A 124 1.44 0.21 14.65
N ASP A 125 2.70 -0.13 14.94
CA ASP A 125 3.44 0.45 16.06
C ASP A 125 3.62 1.97 15.87
N GLN A 126 3.57 2.73 16.96
CA GLN A 126 3.63 4.20 16.94
C GLN A 126 4.98 4.77 16.45
N ALA A 127 6.05 3.98 16.48
CA ALA A 127 7.37 4.35 15.98
C ALA A 127 7.57 4.07 14.48
N VAL A 128 6.54 3.57 13.79
CA VAL A 128 6.58 3.35 12.34
C VAL A 128 6.71 4.68 11.61
N GLN A 129 7.68 4.75 10.71
CA GLN A 129 7.88 5.92 9.86
C GLN A 129 7.39 5.64 8.44
N ALA A 130 6.46 6.47 7.99
CA ALA A 130 5.93 6.44 6.64
C ALA A 130 6.23 7.78 5.95
N ARG A 131 6.84 7.72 4.79
CA ARG A 131 7.08 8.88 3.94
C ARG A 131 6.24 8.78 2.67
N VAL A 132 5.62 9.88 2.28
CA VAL A 132 4.93 10.00 0.99
C VAL A 132 5.64 11.08 0.19
N ASP A 133 6.35 10.69 -0.87
CA ASP A 133 6.88 11.62 -1.85
C ASP A 133 5.73 12.09 -2.75
N LEU A 134 5.32 13.35 -2.59
CA LEU A 134 4.21 13.96 -3.33
C LEU A 134 4.56 14.26 -4.79
N VAL A 135 5.85 14.25 -5.10
CA VAL A 135 6.41 14.33 -6.45
C VAL A 135 7.56 13.33 -6.57
N PRO A 136 7.79 12.76 -7.77
CA PRO A 136 8.76 11.67 -7.95
C PRO A 136 10.21 12.03 -7.60
N ASP A 137 10.59 13.30 -7.62
CA ASP A 137 11.94 13.76 -7.25
C ASP A 137 12.14 13.83 -5.73
N GLY A 138 11.04 13.76 -4.95
CA GLY A 138 11.04 13.83 -3.48
C GLY A 138 11.26 15.24 -2.91
N SER A 139 11.15 16.30 -3.72
CA SER A 139 11.24 17.69 -3.28
C SER A 139 10.05 18.09 -2.40
N ASN A 140 8.87 17.58 -2.73
CA ASN A 140 7.65 17.72 -1.95
C ASN A 140 7.32 16.37 -1.30
N TYR A 141 7.20 16.36 -0.01
CA TYR A 141 6.96 15.11 0.72
C TYR A 141 6.17 15.34 2.01
N MET A 142 5.62 14.27 2.51
CA MET A 142 5.05 14.15 3.84
C MET A 142 5.77 13.02 4.58
N LEU A 143 6.33 13.32 5.74
CA LEU A 143 6.93 12.35 6.65
C LEU A 143 6.01 12.22 7.85
N LEU A 144 5.62 11.00 8.17
CA LEU A 144 4.68 10.67 9.23
C LEU A 144 5.32 9.64 10.16
N GLU A 145 5.16 9.84 11.46
CA GLU A 145 5.46 8.88 12.49
C GLU A 145 4.20 8.63 13.31
N GLY A 146 3.79 7.39 13.42
CA GLY A 146 2.56 7.07 14.11
C GLY A 146 2.13 5.64 13.91
N GLY A 147 0.99 5.30 14.51
CA GLY A 147 0.46 3.95 14.47
C GLY A 147 -1.04 3.91 14.75
N GLY A 148 -1.57 2.71 14.79
CA GLY A 148 -3.00 2.49 15.05
C GLY A 148 -3.46 1.11 14.66
N ASP A 149 -4.75 0.93 14.77
CA ASP A 149 -5.42 -0.33 14.46
C ASP A 149 -6.28 -0.17 13.22
N LEU A 150 -6.00 -0.98 12.21
CA LEU A 150 -6.71 -0.98 10.93
C LEU A 150 -7.29 -2.37 10.66
N SER A 151 -8.38 -2.41 9.93
CA SER A 151 -8.97 -3.63 9.38
C SER A 151 -8.96 -3.55 7.86
N PHE A 152 -8.36 -4.54 7.24
CA PHE A 152 -8.32 -4.71 5.80
C PHE A 152 -9.21 -5.86 5.39
N GLN A 153 -10.06 -5.64 4.38
CA GLN A 153 -10.89 -6.67 3.77
C GLN A 153 -10.71 -6.60 2.25
N TYR A 154 -10.64 -7.77 1.63
CA TYR A 154 -10.67 -7.94 0.19
C TYR A 154 -11.71 -9.00 -0.14
N THR A 155 -12.65 -8.66 -1.02
CA THR A 155 -13.73 -9.56 -1.41
C THR A 155 -13.36 -10.34 -2.68
N PRO A 156 -13.98 -11.51 -2.93
CA PRO A 156 -13.81 -12.24 -4.18
C PRO A 156 -14.16 -11.43 -5.44
N GLN A 157 -14.96 -10.38 -5.29
CA GLN A 157 -15.34 -9.46 -6.38
C GLN A 157 -14.26 -8.44 -6.71
N GLY A 158 -13.22 -8.35 -5.88
CA GLY A 158 -12.11 -7.43 -6.05
C GLY A 158 -12.22 -6.12 -5.25
N ASP A 159 -13.28 -5.97 -4.44
CA ASP A 159 -13.43 -4.79 -3.61
C ASP A 159 -12.44 -4.81 -2.45
N MET A 160 -11.72 -3.73 -2.27
CA MET A 160 -10.82 -3.52 -1.14
C MET A 160 -11.40 -2.50 -0.17
N LEU A 161 -11.44 -2.85 1.10
CA LEU A 161 -11.94 -2.00 2.17
C LEU A 161 -10.88 -1.88 3.27
N LEU A 162 -10.53 -0.64 3.59
CA LEU A 162 -9.65 -0.32 4.70
C LEU A 162 -10.40 0.56 5.69
N THR A 163 -10.47 0.14 6.95
CA THR A 163 -11.13 0.89 8.04
C THR A 163 -10.25 0.95 9.27
N GLY A 164 -10.47 1.95 10.11
CA GLY A 164 -9.77 2.10 11.38
C GLY A 164 -9.21 3.49 11.61
N ARG A 165 -8.34 3.63 12.59
CA ARG A 165 -7.73 4.91 12.95
C ARG A 165 -6.21 4.80 12.97
N TYR A 166 -5.56 5.77 12.31
CA TYR A 166 -4.13 5.97 12.35
C TYR A 166 -3.82 7.28 13.09
N SER A 167 -3.15 7.18 14.22
CA SER A 167 -2.80 8.30 15.09
C SER A 167 -1.37 8.73 14.83
N LEU A 168 -1.16 10.05 14.69
CA LEU A 168 0.13 10.65 14.41
C LEU A 168 0.79 11.11 15.69
N MET A 169 2.02 10.65 15.91
CA MET A 169 2.89 11.09 17.02
C MET A 169 3.69 12.31 16.64
N SER A 170 4.17 12.33 15.41
CA SER A 170 4.89 13.46 14.82
C SER A 170 4.77 13.42 13.30
N GLY A 171 5.12 14.52 12.65
CA GLY A 171 5.20 14.53 11.20
C GLY A 171 5.63 15.90 10.66
N GLU A 172 6.11 15.85 9.43
CA GLU A 172 6.51 17.03 8.67
C GLU A 172 5.96 16.93 7.24
N MET A 173 5.37 18.00 6.75
CA MET A 173 5.01 18.14 5.35
C MET A 173 5.81 19.29 4.74
N LYS A 174 6.59 18.96 3.73
CA LYS A 174 7.36 19.93 2.96
C LYS A 174 6.70 20.12 1.60
N TYR A 175 6.35 21.37 1.30
CA TYR A 175 5.59 21.67 0.11
C TYR A 175 6.10 22.96 -0.56
N GLN A 176 6.42 22.84 -1.83
CA GLN A 176 6.91 23.94 -2.66
C GLN A 176 6.14 23.98 -3.98
N ILE A 177 5.58 25.13 -4.29
CA ILE A 177 5.00 25.44 -5.60
C ILE A 177 5.88 26.48 -6.28
N PRO A 178 5.98 26.50 -7.62
CA PRO A 178 6.88 27.42 -8.35
C PRO A 178 6.75 28.90 -8.03
N ILE A 179 5.57 29.34 -7.57
CA ILE A 179 5.28 30.75 -7.30
C ILE A 179 5.28 31.06 -5.79
N ILE A 180 5.23 30.04 -4.95
CA ILE A 180 5.15 30.19 -3.49
C ILE A 180 6.44 29.66 -2.87
N PRO A 181 7.09 30.43 -1.97
CA PRO A 181 8.27 29.93 -1.29
C PRO A 181 7.98 28.65 -0.52
N LEU A 182 8.99 27.79 -0.38
CA LEU A 182 8.95 26.56 0.36
C LEU A 182 8.24 26.74 1.72
N LYS A 183 7.22 25.92 1.95
CA LYS A 183 6.50 25.85 3.24
C LYS A 183 6.78 24.51 3.89
N THR A 184 7.09 24.57 5.18
CA THR A 184 7.18 23.40 6.05
C THR A 184 6.06 23.47 7.08
N PHE A 185 5.28 22.41 7.16
CA PHE A 185 4.20 22.26 8.13
C PHE A 185 4.57 21.11 9.07
N ASN A 186 4.49 21.39 10.37
CA ASN A 186 4.66 20.35 11.38
C ASN A 186 3.31 19.79 11.78
N ILE A 187 3.21 18.48 11.80
CA ILE A 187 2.02 17.76 12.26
C ILE A 187 2.14 17.59 13.77
N GLN A 188 1.12 18.03 14.50
CA GLN A 188 1.12 17.96 15.95
C GLN A 188 0.74 16.56 16.44
N ASN A 189 1.33 16.17 17.57
CA ASN A 189 0.93 14.96 18.28
C ASN A 189 -0.57 15.00 18.62
N GLY A 190 -1.23 13.86 18.47
CA GLY A 190 -2.67 13.71 18.66
C GLY A 190 -3.51 13.98 17.41
N SER A 191 -2.89 14.35 16.29
CA SER A 191 -3.56 14.30 14.99
C SER A 191 -3.88 12.85 14.61
N TYR A 192 -4.94 12.62 13.87
CA TYR A 192 -5.28 11.27 13.42
C TYR A 192 -5.97 11.30 12.05
N VAL A 193 -5.91 10.17 11.37
CA VAL A 193 -6.68 9.88 10.16
C VAL A 193 -7.66 8.76 10.50
N GLU A 194 -8.93 8.99 10.27
CA GLU A 194 -9.96 7.97 10.41
C GLU A 194 -10.37 7.48 9.02
N LEU A 195 -10.20 6.19 8.81
CA LEU A 195 -10.53 5.51 7.56
C LEU A 195 -11.87 4.82 7.76
N SER A 196 -12.91 5.32 7.12
CA SER A 196 -14.25 4.74 7.18
C SER A 196 -14.77 4.50 5.77
N LEU A 197 -15.02 3.22 5.41
CA LEU A 197 -15.56 2.80 4.12
C LEU A 197 -14.79 3.37 2.90
N ILE A 198 -13.47 3.35 2.96
CA ILE A 198 -12.65 3.71 1.81
C ILE A 198 -12.55 2.48 0.91
N HIS A 199 -13.22 2.53 -0.25
CA HIS A 199 -12.95 1.64 -1.37
C HIS A 199 -11.68 2.12 -2.07
N ILE A 200 -10.70 1.24 -2.19
CA ILE A 200 -9.40 1.51 -2.83
C ILE A 200 -9.38 0.87 -4.21
#